data_50f7345a57dfb4619cc08d259a252ec3
#
_entry.id   50f7345a57dfb4619cc08d259a252ec3
#
_cell.length_a   1.000
_cell.length_b   1.000
_cell.length_c   1.000
_cell.angle_alpha   90.00
_cell.angle_beta   90.00
_cell.angle_gamma   90.00
#
_symmetry.space_group_name_H-M   'P 1'
#
loop_
_entity.id
_entity.type
_entity.pdbx_description
1 polymer ?
#
loop_
_entity_poly.entity_id
_entity_poly.type
_entity_poly.pdbx_seq_one_letter_code
_entity_poly.pdbx_strand_id
1 'polypeptide(L)'
;FSERKDALENSVYFLFTDSEEPNMYGSLLESKNTELMNKVNLVINVEARGMNGAVYMFETSLKNNKVIKLFRKAESPVTYSVAPFTNFLAAGKNGLNFSTLNDINDYHVPSDCYANVNTATVQHYGEQLLPIVEEYVSDAVYSDMNYFDGTHDAVFFNFLPEVFVSYSSVTAVVLAVCVLLALTALIVVGALKKQFDFKSWGKYIGFVLIGLAIAVAVGMVVSLVTARLNGYPWSLV
;
A
#
# COMPACT_ATOMS: atom_id res chain seq x y z
N PHE A 1 -9.25 -18.25 17.26
CA PHE A 1 -9.65 -17.22 18.24
C PHE A 1 -10.76 -17.75 19.19
N SER A 2 -11.76 -18.47 18.71
CA SER A 2 -12.85 -18.99 19.58
C SER A 2 -12.35 -19.92 20.70
N GLU A 3 -11.24 -20.61 20.50
CA GLU A 3 -10.62 -21.53 21.47
C GLU A 3 -9.70 -20.81 22.48
N ARG A 4 -9.39 -19.52 22.27
CA ARG A 4 -8.49 -18.71 23.09
C ARG A 4 -9.16 -17.50 23.73
N LYS A 5 -10.48 -17.52 23.92
CA LYS A 5 -11.25 -16.36 24.40
C LYS A 5 -10.69 -15.72 25.68
N ASP A 6 -10.21 -16.55 26.59
CA ASP A 6 -9.69 -16.08 27.90
C ASP A 6 -8.26 -15.54 27.83
N ALA A 7 -7.63 -15.59 26.65
CA ALA A 7 -6.25 -15.12 26.44
C ALA A 7 -6.19 -13.93 25.48
N LEU A 8 -7.32 -13.36 25.08
CA LEU A 8 -7.36 -12.21 24.18
C LEU A 8 -7.45 -10.92 24.98
N GLU A 9 -6.52 -10.02 24.77
CA GLU A 9 -6.47 -8.69 25.39
C GLU A 9 -7.38 -7.68 24.67
N ASN A 10 -7.59 -7.89 23.38
CA ASN A 10 -8.40 -7.00 22.54
C ASN A 10 -9.47 -7.76 21.77
N SER A 11 -10.58 -7.09 21.50
CA SER A 11 -11.71 -7.65 20.76
C SER A 11 -11.58 -7.37 19.26
N VAL A 12 -12.10 -8.28 18.44
CA VAL A 12 -12.25 -8.10 17.00
C VAL A 12 -13.74 -7.97 16.67
N TYR A 13 -14.06 -6.92 15.92
CA TYR A 13 -15.40 -6.68 15.41
C TYR A 13 -15.40 -6.89 13.90
N PHE A 14 -16.21 -7.84 13.43
CA PHE A 14 -16.39 -8.11 12.00
C PHE A 14 -17.56 -7.28 11.48
N LEU A 15 -17.26 -6.35 10.59
CA LEU A 15 -18.23 -5.48 9.97
C LEU A 15 -18.39 -5.84 8.49
N PHE A 16 -19.59 -6.20 8.09
CA PHE A 16 -19.97 -6.41 6.70
C PHE A 16 -20.89 -5.26 6.29
N THR A 17 -20.45 -4.46 5.33
CA THR A 17 -21.22 -3.32 4.82
C THR A 17 -21.82 -3.66 3.47
N ASP A 18 -22.95 -3.03 3.17
CA ASP A 18 -23.63 -3.09 1.89
C ASP A 18 -23.47 -1.76 1.13
N SER A 19 -23.91 -1.74 -0.13
CA SER A 19 -23.95 -0.54 -0.96
C SER A 19 -22.58 0.12 -1.16
N GLU A 20 -21.54 -0.69 -1.41
CA GLU A 20 -20.20 -0.20 -1.69
C GLU A 20 -20.16 0.50 -3.05
N GLU A 21 -20.64 -0.16 -4.09
CA GLU A 21 -20.60 0.28 -5.49
C GLU A 21 -21.25 1.66 -5.75
N PRO A 22 -22.44 2.00 -5.18
CA PRO A 22 -23.06 3.30 -5.42
C PRO A 22 -22.48 4.45 -4.58
N ASN A 23 -21.39 4.37 -3.93
CA ASN A 23 -20.62 5.37 -3.15
C ASN A 23 -20.28 4.91 -1.72
N MET A 24 -20.08 3.65 -1.49
CA MET A 24 -19.66 3.10 -0.18
C MET A 24 -20.62 3.52 0.96
N TYR A 25 -21.93 3.56 0.72
CA TYR A 25 -22.91 4.08 1.68
C TYR A 25 -22.90 3.34 3.01
N GLY A 26 -22.72 2.01 3.01
CA GLY A 26 -22.67 1.23 4.24
C GLY A 26 -21.51 1.64 5.13
N SER A 27 -20.29 1.70 4.59
CA SER A 27 -19.12 2.13 5.35
C SER A 27 -19.17 3.62 5.73
N LEU A 28 -19.77 4.48 4.89
CA LEU A 28 -20.02 5.88 5.20
C LEU A 28 -20.97 6.05 6.38
N LEU A 29 -22.04 5.25 6.45
CA LEU A 29 -22.98 5.27 7.55
C LEU A 29 -22.30 4.83 8.85
N GLU A 30 -21.59 3.71 8.83
CA GLU A 30 -20.89 3.19 10.01
C GLU A 30 -19.73 4.07 10.46
N SER A 31 -19.04 4.76 9.56
CA SER A 31 -18.00 5.73 9.92
C SER A 31 -18.55 6.92 10.72
N LYS A 32 -19.86 7.18 10.65
CA LYS A 32 -20.57 8.19 11.44
C LYS A 32 -21.22 7.64 12.71
N ASN A 33 -21.22 6.33 12.89
CA ASN A 33 -21.74 5.68 14.09
C ASN A 33 -20.76 5.90 15.26
N THR A 34 -21.02 6.95 16.03
CA THR A 34 -20.14 7.36 17.14
C THR A 34 -20.01 6.31 18.23
N GLU A 35 -21.06 5.51 18.48
CA GLU A 35 -21.00 4.44 19.47
C GLU A 35 -20.01 3.35 19.07
N LEU A 36 -20.02 2.95 17.80
CA LEU A 36 -19.06 1.99 17.27
C LEU A 36 -17.66 2.62 17.18
N MET A 37 -17.56 3.80 16.56
CA MET A 37 -16.26 4.46 16.32
C MET A 37 -15.49 4.77 17.60
N ASN A 38 -16.18 5.05 18.70
CA ASN A 38 -15.51 5.26 20.00
C ASN A 38 -14.91 3.99 20.62
N LYS A 39 -15.29 2.83 20.11
CA LYS A 39 -14.74 1.51 20.55
C LYS A 39 -13.65 0.98 19.62
N VAL A 40 -13.44 1.62 18.46
CA VAL A 40 -12.51 1.17 17.42
C VAL A 40 -11.28 2.05 17.41
N ASN A 41 -10.11 1.48 17.66
CA ASN A 41 -8.81 2.15 17.57
C ASN A 41 -7.99 1.73 16.34
N LEU A 42 -8.32 0.61 15.71
CA LEU A 42 -7.69 0.13 14.47
C LEU A 42 -8.76 -0.42 13.53
N VAL A 43 -8.65 -0.08 12.25
CA VAL A 43 -9.48 -0.61 11.17
C VAL A 43 -8.59 -1.42 10.22
N ILE A 44 -9.02 -2.62 9.90
CA ILE A 44 -8.45 -3.42 8.80
C ILE A 44 -9.55 -3.56 7.76
N ASN A 45 -9.40 -2.88 6.64
CA ASN A 45 -10.34 -2.96 5.54
C ASN A 45 -9.85 -3.99 4.50
N VAL A 46 -10.79 -4.71 3.92
CA VAL A 46 -10.52 -5.74 2.91
C VAL A 46 -11.34 -5.44 1.68
N GLU A 47 -10.65 -5.23 0.59
CA GLU A 47 -11.18 -4.90 -0.73
C GLU A 47 -10.75 -5.96 -1.76
N ALA A 48 -11.36 -5.93 -2.93
CA ALA A 48 -10.92 -6.72 -4.07
C ALA A 48 -11.09 -5.92 -5.37
N ARG A 49 -10.03 -5.83 -6.18
CA ARG A 49 -10.07 -5.30 -7.54
C ARG A 49 -9.74 -6.38 -8.57
N GLY A 50 -10.20 -7.58 -8.33
CA GLY A 50 -10.00 -8.74 -9.17
C GLY A 50 -10.05 -10.00 -8.35
N MET A 51 -10.28 -11.13 -9.03
CA MET A 51 -10.54 -12.42 -8.39
C MET A 51 -9.28 -13.20 -8.07
N ASN A 52 -8.12 -12.76 -8.56
CA ASN A 52 -6.87 -13.50 -8.51
C ASN A 52 -5.70 -12.65 -8.05
N GLY A 53 -4.62 -13.33 -7.67
CA GLY A 53 -3.31 -12.75 -7.47
C GLY A 53 -2.95 -12.45 -6.03
N ALA A 54 -1.86 -11.72 -5.88
CA ALA A 54 -1.35 -11.33 -4.59
C ALA A 54 -2.23 -10.26 -3.93
N VAL A 55 -2.31 -10.33 -2.62
CA VAL A 55 -2.96 -9.31 -1.78
C VAL A 55 -1.90 -8.29 -1.37
N TYR A 56 -2.24 -7.03 -1.50
CA TYR A 56 -1.37 -5.91 -1.17
C TYR A 56 -2.02 -5.02 -0.12
N MET A 57 -1.24 -4.55 0.85
CA MET A 57 -1.65 -3.44 1.68
C MET A 57 -1.41 -2.15 0.87
N PHE A 58 -2.47 -1.55 0.35
CA PHE A 58 -2.36 -0.44 -0.59
C PHE A 58 -2.65 0.93 0.04
N GLU A 59 -3.23 0.96 1.24
CA GLU A 59 -3.59 2.20 1.90
C GLU A 59 -3.35 2.11 3.41
N THR A 60 -2.92 3.22 4.01
CA THR A 60 -2.84 3.40 5.46
C THR A 60 -3.43 4.74 5.88
N SER A 61 -3.77 4.88 7.15
CA SER A 61 -4.09 6.16 7.76
C SER A 61 -2.92 7.15 7.70
N LEU A 62 -3.21 8.44 7.84
CA LEU A 62 -2.18 9.46 8.04
C LEU A 62 -1.48 9.28 9.40
N LYS A 63 -0.26 9.79 9.53
CA LYS A 63 0.58 9.64 10.73
C LYS A 63 0.74 8.17 11.15
N ASN A 64 0.95 7.32 10.18
CA ASN A 64 0.85 5.88 10.23
C ASN A 64 2.02 5.16 10.94
N ASN A 65 2.98 5.87 11.52
CA ASN A 65 4.19 5.28 12.09
C ASN A 65 3.91 4.15 13.09
N LYS A 66 2.84 4.23 13.88
CA LYS A 66 2.47 3.19 14.85
C LYS A 66 1.73 2.02 14.19
N VAL A 67 0.88 2.31 13.20
CA VAL A 67 0.20 1.29 12.40
C VAL A 67 1.22 0.45 11.60
N ILE A 68 2.20 1.12 10.98
CA ILE A 68 3.30 0.44 10.27
C ILE A 68 4.21 -0.34 11.22
N LYS A 69 4.37 0.11 12.46
CA LYS A 69 5.09 -0.68 13.48
C LYS A 69 4.38 -1.99 13.79
N LEU A 70 3.05 -1.97 13.94
CA LEU A 70 2.24 -3.20 14.09
C LEU A 70 2.41 -4.10 12.88
N PHE A 71 2.21 -3.56 11.67
CA PHE A 71 2.35 -4.30 10.41
C PHE A 71 3.72 -4.99 10.29
N ARG A 72 4.79 -4.27 10.62
CA ARG A 72 6.15 -4.81 10.64
C ARG A 72 6.34 -5.90 11.68
N LYS A 73 5.77 -5.74 12.90
CA LYS A 73 5.88 -6.72 13.99
C LYS A 73 5.15 -8.02 13.63
N ALA A 74 4.06 -7.91 12.89
CA ALA A 74 3.28 -9.03 12.39
C ALA A 74 3.95 -9.77 11.20
N GLU A 75 5.07 -9.27 10.67
CA GLU A 75 5.81 -9.87 9.55
C GLU A 75 4.98 -10.10 8.27
N SER A 76 3.98 -9.26 8.05
CA SER A 76 3.13 -9.33 6.85
C SER A 76 3.91 -8.94 5.58
N PRO A 77 3.86 -9.73 4.49
CA PRO A 77 4.94 -9.73 3.52
C PRO A 77 4.91 -8.71 2.37
N VAL A 78 3.80 -8.05 1.99
CA VAL A 78 3.79 -7.20 0.78
C VAL A 78 3.05 -5.88 0.95
N THR A 79 3.68 -4.75 0.56
CA THR A 79 3.11 -3.41 0.75
C THR A 79 3.25 -2.48 -0.44
N TYR A 80 2.17 -1.75 -0.74
CA TYR A 80 2.20 -0.48 -1.45
C TYR A 80 1.31 0.50 -0.68
N SER A 81 1.63 1.79 -0.67
CA SER A 81 0.81 2.79 0.00
C SER A 81 0.38 3.91 -0.94
N VAL A 82 -0.87 4.32 -0.81
CA VAL A 82 -1.50 5.45 -1.50
C VAL A 82 -2.20 6.33 -0.46
N ALA A 83 -2.69 7.49 -0.85
CA ALA A 83 -3.43 8.40 0.05
C ALA A 83 -4.75 7.77 0.56
N PRO A 84 -5.27 8.18 1.74
CA PRO A 84 -6.48 7.62 2.33
C PRO A 84 -7.69 7.73 1.42
N PHE A 85 -8.33 6.60 1.16
CA PHE A 85 -9.51 6.50 0.29
C PHE A 85 -10.76 6.01 1.04
N THR A 86 -10.61 5.14 2.03
CA THR A 86 -11.75 4.54 2.74
C THR A 86 -12.43 5.52 3.69
N ASN A 87 -13.75 5.37 3.86
CA ASN A 87 -14.55 6.23 4.74
C ASN A 87 -14.07 6.24 6.19
N PHE A 88 -13.61 5.12 6.72
CA PHE A 88 -13.10 5.02 8.08
C PHE A 88 -11.80 5.80 8.27
N LEU A 89 -10.85 5.69 7.33
CA LEU A 89 -9.61 6.44 7.37
C LEU A 89 -9.85 7.93 7.10
N ALA A 90 -10.78 8.26 6.19
CA ALA A 90 -11.22 9.64 5.96
C ALA A 90 -11.90 10.25 7.19
N ALA A 91 -12.58 9.43 8.01
CA ALA A 91 -13.14 9.83 9.30
C ALA A 91 -12.09 9.93 10.43
N GLY A 92 -10.80 9.80 10.11
CA GLY A 92 -9.69 9.94 11.06
C GLY A 92 -9.37 8.69 11.86
N LYS A 93 -9.91 7.52 11.49
CA LYS A 93 -9.52 6.25 12.12
C LYS A 93 -8.17 5.77 11.61
N ASN A 94 -7.40 5.18 12.50
CA ASN A 94 -6.15 4.52 12.16
C ASN A 94 -6.44 3.17 11.49
N GLY A 95 -5.69 2.80 10.45
CA GLY A 95 -5.96 1.53 9.80
C GLY A 95 -5.08 1.21 8.60
N LEU A 96 -5.36 0.03 8.08
CA LEU A 96 -4.74 -0.61 6.93
C LEU A 96 -5.83 -1.05 5.96
N ASN A 97 -5.59 -0.92 4.66
CA ASN A 97 -6.49 -1.39 3.63
C ASN A 97 -5.76 -2.35 2.70
N PHE A 98 -6.38 -3.50 2.44
CA PHE A 98 -5.82 -4.60 1.65
C PHE A 98 -6.69 -4.88 0.44
N SER A 99 -6.06 -5.12 -0.71
CA SER A 99 -6.76 -5.49 -1.94
C SER A 99 -5.92 -6.38 -2.84
N THR A 100 -6.60 -7.17 -3.66
CA THR A 100 -6.01 -7.76 -4.87
C THR A 100 -6.02 -6.74 -6.00
N LEU A 101 -5.08 -6.86 -6.94
CA LEU A 101 -4.95 -5.97 -8.09
C LEU A 101 -4.83 -6.72 -9.43
N ASN A 102 -4.81 -8.04 -9.42
CA ASN A 102 -4.69 -8.86 -10.63
C ASN A 102 -6.07 -9.21 -11.18
N ASP A 103 -6.14 -9.49 -12.49
CA ASP A 103 -7.36 -9.80 -13.22
C ASP A 103 -8.42 -8.67 -13.15
N ILE A 104 -7.97 -7.45 -13.26
CA ILE A 104 -8.82 -6.25 -13.29
C ILE A 104 -9.89 -6.30 -14.39
N ASN A 105 -9.71 -7.16 -15.40
CA ASN A 105 -10.70 -7.35 -16.47
C ASN A 105 -11.97 -8.05 -15.98
N ASP A 106 -11.89 -8.75 -14.86
CA ASP A 106 -13.02 -9.41 -14.20
C ASP A 106 -13.66 -8.53 -13.11
N TYR A 107 -13.18 -7.29 -12.96
CA TYR A 107 -13.72 -6.33 -12.01
C TYR A 107 -14.95 -5.61 -12.57
N HIS A 108 -16.05 -5.55 -11.81
CA HIS A 108 -17.32 -4.92 -12.18
C HIS A 108 -17.99 -5.54 -13.44
N VAL A 109 -17.81 -6.81 -13.65
CA VAL A 109 -18.43 -7.57 -14.76
C VAL A 109 -19.14 -8.82 -14.23
N PRO A 110 -20.06 -9.45 -15.00
CA PRO A 110 -20.80 -10.62 -14.53
C PRO A 110 -19.95 -11.84 -14.18
N SER A 111 -18.70 -11.92 -14.64
CA SER A 111 -17.75 -12.95 -14.26
C SER A 111 -17.21 -12.75 -12.84
N ASP A 112 -17.34 -11.56 -12.25
CA ASP A 112 -17.01 -11.28 -10.85
C ASP A 112 -18.06 -11.89 -9.94
N CYS A 113 -17.92 -13.16 -9.68
CA CYS A 113 -18.86 -13.94 -8.88
C CYS A 113 -18.13 -14.99 -8.04
N TYR A 114 -18.78 -15.45 -6.97
CA TYR A 114 -18.24 -16.42 -6.04
C TYR A 114 -17.65 -17.68 -6.72
N ALA A 115 -18.28 -18.17 -7.79
CA ALA A 115 -17.83 -19.37 -8.48
C ALA A 115 -16.43 -19.23 -9.13
N ASN A 116 -16.02 -18.00 -9.42
CA ASN A 116 -14.75 -17.69 -10.09
C ASN A 116 -13.66 -17.20 -9.13
N VAL A 117 -13.97 -17.06 -7.84
CA VAL A 117 -12.99 -16.62 -6.84
C VAL A 117 -11.88 -17.67 -6.69
N ASN A 118 -10.64 -17.23 -6.81
CA ASN A 118 -9.48 -18.09 -6.61
C ASN A 118 -9.21 -18.32 -5.12
N THR A 119 -9.32 -19.59 -4.70
CA THR A 119 -9.10 -19.96 -3.29
C THR A 119 -7.68 -19.68 -2.79
N ALA A 120 -6.67 -19.70 -3.66
CA ALA A 120 -5.31 -19.31 -3.29
C ALA A 120 -5.20 -17.81 -2.95
N THR A 121 -6.00 -16.96 -3.62
CA THR A 121 -6.11 -15.54 -3.28
C THR A 121 -6.76 -15.34 -1.92
N VAL A 122 -7.84 -16.08 -1.62
CA VAL A 122 -8.47 -16.06 -0.30
C VAL A 122 -7.50 -16.51 0.79
N GLN A 123 -6.75 -17.58 0.52
CA GLN A 123 -5.68 -18.04 1.42
C GLN A 123 -4.64 -16.95 1.67
N HIS A 124 -4.23 -16.23 0.63
CA HIS A 124 -3.26 -15.16 0.75
C HIS A 124 -3.78 -13.96 1.55
N TYR A 125 -5.08 -13.63 1.49
CA TYR A 125 -5.68 -12.70 2.44
C TYR A 125 -5.50 -13.17 3.88
N GLY A 126 -5.79 -14.45 4.15
CA GLY A 126 -5.57 -15.03 5.47
C GLY A 126 -4.14 -14.92 5.95
N GLU A 127 -3.18 -15.24 5.11
CA GLU A 127 -1.75 -15.15 5.40
C GLU A 127 -1.26 -13.71 5.68
N GLN A 128 -1.88 -12.72 5.03
CA GLN A 128 -1.58 -11.31 5.27
C GLN A 128 -2.22 -10.78 6.57
N LEU A 129 -3.48 -11.11 6.80
CA LEU A 129 -4.29 -10.49 7.84
C LEU A 129 -4.15 -11.18 9.19
N LEU A 130 -4.05 -12.51 9.20
CA LEU A 130 -4.04 -13.30 10.43
C LEU A 130 -2.89 -12.91 11.37
N PRO A 131 -1.64 -12.75 10.93
CA PRO A 131 -0.55 -12.32 11.81
C PRO A 131 -0.79 -10.94 12.44
N ILE A 132 -1.39 -10.00 11.69
CA ILE A 132 -1.71 -8.65 12.18
C ILE A 132 -2.77 -8.73 13.28
N VAL A 133 -3.83 -9.53 13.04
CA VAL A 133 -4.91 -9.70 14.01
C VAL A 133 -4.40 -10.46 15.24
N GLU A 134 -3.60 -11.51 15.09
CA GLU A 134 -3.01 -12.26 16.20
C GLU A 134 -2.12 -11.38 17.07
N GLU A 135 -1.26 -10.58 16.47
CA GLU A 135 -0.44 -9.62 17.20
C GLU A 135 -1.30 -8.61 17.97
N TYR A 136 -2.32 -8.03 17.29
CA TYR A 136 -3.21 -7.05 17.89
C TYR A 136 -4.00 -7.61 19.08
N VAL A 137 -4.57 -8.81 18.97
CA VAL A 137 -5.42 -9.37 20.02
C VAL A 137 -4.63 -9.95 21.20
N SER A 138 -3.34 -10.23 21.01
CA SER A 138 -2.50 -10.90 22.00
C SER A 138 -1.73 -9.95 22.92
N ASP A 139 -1.63 -8.67 22.56
CA ASP A 139 -0.82 -7.70 23.33
C ASP A 139 -1.70 -6.59 23.91
N ALA A 140 -1.71 -6.50 25.24
CA ALA A 140 -2.48 -5.50 26.00
C ALA A 140 -2.08 -4.05 25.66
N VAL A 141 -0.93 -3.81 25.04
CA VAL A 141 -0.50 -2.47 24.64
C VAL A 141 -1.47 -1.84 23.64
N TYR A 142 -2.17 -2.64 22.83
CA TYR A 142 -3.14 -2.17 21.87
C TYR A 142 -4.53 -1.90 22.47
N SER A 143 -4.75 -2.16 23.76
CA SER A 143 -5.98 -1.79 24.48
C SER A 143 -6.09 -0.28 24.73
N ASP A 144 -4.98 0.45 24.63
CA ASP A 144 -5.01 1.92 24.66
C ASP A 144 -5.64 2.44 23.38
N MET A 145 -6.79 3.09 23.51
CA MET A 145 -7.55 3.66 22.39
C MET A 145 -6.76 4.70 21.57
N ASN A 146 -5.75 5.33 22.17
CA ASN A 146 -4.90 6.31 21.51
C ASN A 146 -3.55 5.69 21.05
N TYR A 147 -3.36 4.38 21.19
CA TYR A 147 -2.09 3.74 20.83
C TYR A 147 -1.66 4.06 19.41
N PHE A 148 -2.60 4.00 18.47
CA PHE A 148 -2.32 4.21 17.04
C PHE A 148 -2.25 5.68 16.63
N ASP A 149 -2.53 6.62 17.52
CA ASP A 149 -2.35 8.05 17.24
C ASP A 149 -0.86 8.34 17.01
N GLY A 150 -0.49 8.35 15.75
CA GLY A 150 0.86 8.55 15.32
C GLY A 150 1.25 10.03 15.30
N THR A 151 2.55 10.28 15.23
CA THR A 151 3.11 11.65 15.23
C THR A 151 3.62 12.05 13.83
N HIS A 152 3.92 11.10 12.98
CA HIS A 152 4.48 11.33 11.64
C HIS A 152 4.18 10.14 10.73
N ASP A 153 4.33 10.34 9.42
CA ASP A 153 4.24 9.28 8.45
C ASP A 153 5.53 8.47 8.41
N ALA A 154 5.41 7.18 8.26
CA ALA A 154 6.50 6.28 7.93
C ALA A 154 6.66 6.19 6.41
N VAL A 155 7.88 6.14 5.96
CA VAL A 155 8.25 5.63 4.64
C VAL A 155 8.51 4.15 4.79
N PHE A 156 7.91 3.34 3.94
CA PHE A 156 8.05 1.89 4.03
C PHE A 156 7.93 1.24 2.65
N PHE A 157 8.62 0.13 2.48
CA PHE A 157 8.61 -0.67 1.25
C PHE A 157 9.26 -2.02 1.48
N ASN A 158 8.98 -2.97 0.60
CA ASN A 158 9.75 -4.20 0.53
C ASN A 158 10.95 -3.99 -0.40
N PHE A 159 12.15 -4.09 0.16
CA PHE A 159 13.39 -4.06 -0.64
C PHE A 159 13.61 -5.38 -1.40
N LEU A 160 13.27 -6.50 -0.74
CA LEU A 160 13.14 -7.84 -1.29
C LEU A 160 11.81 -8.40 -0.76
N PRO A 161 11.25 -9.48 -1.33
CA PRO A 161 9.98 -10.03 -0.85
C PRO A 161 9.91 -10.22 0.68
N GLU A 162 11.03 -10.57 1.31
CA GLU A 162 11.12 -10.87 2.75
C GLU A 162 11.74 -9.74 3.58
N VAL A 163 12.19 -8.65 2.95
CA VAL A 163 12.88 -7.54 3.63
C VAL A 163 12.01 -6.30 3.65
N PHE A 164 11.26 -6.14 4.71
CA PHE A 164 10.48 -4.94 4.97
C PHE A 164 11.33 -3.83 5.58
N VAL A 165 11.39 -2.70 4.90
CA VAL A 165 12.11 -1.50 5.35
C VAL A 165 11.10 -0.44 5.77
N SER A 166 11.29 0.14 6.94
CA SER A 166 10.50 1.30 7.37
C SER A 166 11.34 2.29 8.18
N TYR A 167 11.14 3.58 7.91
CA TYR A 167 11.79 4.68 8.63
C TYR A 167 10.90 5.93 8.61
N SER A 168 11.21 6.93 9.44
CA SER A 168 10.39 8.13 9.53
C SER A 168 10.49 9.00 8.27
N SER A 169 9.45 9.75 7.96
CA SER A 169 9.48 10.77 6.90
C SER A 169 10.59 11.82 7.12
N VAL A 170 10.89 12.13 8.38
CA VAL A 170 12.02 13.02 8.73
C VAL A 170 13.35 12.39 8.29
N THR A 171 13.55 11.10 8.57
CA THR A 171 14.74 10.36 8.12
C THR A 171 14.83 10.36 6.59
N ALA A 172 13.72 10.21 5.88
CA ALA A 172 13.69 10.31 4.42
C ALA A 172 14.22 11.66 3.91
N VAL A 173 13.74 12.76 4.50
CA VAL A 173 14.20 14.12 4.15
C VAL A 173 15.68 14.28 4.44
N VAL A 174 16.17 13.83 5.61
CA VAL A 174 17.60 13.91 5.96
C VAL A 174 18.43 13.12 4.95
N LEU A 175 18.05 11.90 4.62
CA LEU A 175 18.75 11.08 3.61
C LEU A 175 18.77 11.78 2.24
N ALA A 176 17.64 12.33 1.81
CA ALA A 176 17.56 13.06 0.53
C ALA A 176 18.49 14.27 0.51
N VAL A 177 18.54 15.06 1.59
CA VAL A 177 19.47 16.19 1.72
C VAL A 177 20.92 15.72 1.71
N CYS A 178 21.26 14.65 2.44
CA CYS A 178 22.62 14.10 2.44
C CYS A 178 23.05 13.65 1.02
N VAL A 179 22.17 12.96 0.30
CA VAL A 179 22.44 12.56 -1.09
C VAL A 179 22.64 13.76 -1.99
N LEU A 180 21.79 14.79 -1.87
CA LEU A 180 21.92 16.03 -2.66
C LEU A 180 23.23 16.75 -2.38
N LEU A 181 23.63 16.86 -1.11
CA LEU A 181 24.91 17.46 -0.72
C LEU A 181 26.10 16.65 -1.26
N ALA A 182 26.04 15.32 -1.16
CA ALA A 182 27.08 14.46 -1.70
C ALA A 182 27.22 14.59 -3.22
N LEU A 183 26.12 14.60 -3.95
CA LEU A 183 26.10 14.83 -5.40
C LEU A 183 26.66 16.21 -5.76
N THR A 184 26.24 17.24 -5.03
CA THR A 184 26.76 18.59 -5.23
C THR A 184 28.27 18.65 -4.99
N ALA A 185 28.75 18.04 -3.90
CA ALA A 185 30.18 17.97 -3.61
C ALA A 185 30.97 17.24 -4.72
N LEU A 186 30.45 16.12 -5.22
CA LEU A 186 31.05 15.39 -6.34
C LEU A 186 31.13 16.24 -7.61
N ILE A 187 30.07 16.99 -7.92
CA ILE A 187 30.02 17.89 -9.07
C ILE A 187 31.08 19.00 -8.90
N VAL A 188 31.14 19.65 -7.74
CA VAL A 188 32.09 20.71 -7.45
C VAL A 188 33.54 20.19 -7.55
N VAL A 189 33.86 19.07 -6.91
CA VAL A 189 35.21 18.46 -6.98
C VAL A 189 35.57 18.09 -8.40
N GLY A 190 34.65 17.50 -9.17
CA GLY A 190 34.88 17.18 -10.57
C GLY A 190 35.12 18.41 -11.44
N ALA A 191 34.39 19.50 -11.18
CA ALA A 191 34.59 20.77 -11.88
C ALA A 191 35.96 21.42 -11.53
N LEU A 192 36.32 21.44 -10.24
CA LEU A 192 37.62 21.97 -9.78
C LEU A 192 38.80 21.18 -10.34
N LYS A 193 38.68 19.87 -10.46
CA LYS A 193 39.69 18.99 -11.06
C LYS A 193 39.68 19.02 -12.60
N LYS A 194 38.83 19.84 -13.21
CA LYS A 194 38.64 19.92 -14.67
C LYS A 194 38.33 18.57 -15.32
N GLN A 195 37.66 17.69 -14.56
CA GLN A 195 37.22 16.37 -15.02
C GLN A 195 35.84 16.41 -15.70
N PHE A 196 35.16 17.58 -15.64
CA PHE A 196 33.86 17.78 -16.28
C PHE A 196 34.01 18.44 -17.65
N ASP A 197 33.65 17.71 -18.67
CA ASP A 197 33.35 18.27 -19.97
C ASP A 197 31.83 18.42 -20.13
N PHE A 198 31.34 19.65 -19.95
CA PHE A 198 29.91 19.95 -20.05
C PHE A 198 29.31 19.61 -21.41
N LYS A 199 30.10 19.63 -22.50
CA LYS A 199 29.63 19.18 -23.82
C LYS A 199 29.35 17.69 -23.85
N SER A 200 30.25 16.90 -23.29
CA SER A 200 30.03 15.44 -23.16
C SER A 200 28.88 15.11 -22.24
N TRP A 201 28.73 15.84 -21.14
CA TRP A 201 27.58 15.68 -20.23
C TRP A 201 26.26 15.97 -20.92
N GLY A 202 26.14 17.03 -21.69
CA GLY A 202 24.95 17.35 -22.49
C GLY A 202 24.59 16.21 -23.45
N LYS A 203 25.59 15.59 -24.07
CA LYS A 203 25.39 14.42 -24.94
C LYS A 203 24.87 13.21 -24.15
N TYR A 204 25.47 12.88 -22.98
CA TYR A 204 25.02 11.78 -22.16
C TYR A 204 23.59 11.97 -21.65
N ILE A 205 23.23 13.16 -21.17
CA ILE A 205 21.86 13.48 -20.80
C ILE A 205 20.92 13.31 -22.00
N GLY A 206 21.32 13.80 -23.16
CA GLY A 206 20.56 13.61 -24.41
C GLY A 206 20.34 12.14 -24.75
N PHE A 207 21.36 11.30 -24.65
CA PHE A 207 21.22 9.85 -24.86
C PHE A 207 20.29 9.19 -23.85
N VAL A 208 20.35 9.58 -22.57
CA VAL A 208 19.45 9.06 -21.53
C VAL A 208 18.01 9.46 -21.83
N LEU A 209 17.74 10.70 -22.19
CA LEU A 209 16.40 11.18 -22.52
C LEU A 209 15.83 10.49 -23.77
N ILE A 210 16.66 10.31 -24.80
CA ILE A 210 16.28 9.57 -26.01
C ILE A 210 16.00 8.11 -25.67
N GLY A 211 16.86 7.48 -24.87
CA GLY A 211 16.65 6.09 -24.42
C GLY A 211 15.34 5.93 -23.64
N LEU A 212 15.04 6.87 -22.75
CA LEU A 212 13.77 6.88 -22.02
C LEU A 212 12.57 7.05 -22.95
N ALA A 213 12.64 7.97 -23.91
CA ALA A 213 11.58 8.18 -24.89
C ALA A 213 11.35 6.93 -25.76
N ILE A 214 12.44 6.27 -26.19
CA ILE A 214 12.34 5.01 -26.92
C ILE A 214 11.71 3.92 -26.05
N ALA A 215 12.12 3.78 -24.79
CA ALA A 215 11.56 2.78 -23.87
C ALA A 215 10.05 2.99 -23.65
N VAL A 216 9.62 4.23 -23.48
CA VAL A 216 8.18 4.57 -23.38
C VAL A 216 7.46 4.24 -24.67
N ALA A 217 8.00 4.62 -25.83
CA ALA A 217 7.38 4.32 -27.12
C ALA A 217 7.25 2.81 -27.38
N VAL A 218 8.31 2.04 -27.09
CA VAL A 218 8.28 0.58 -27.22
C VAL A 218 7.26 -0.02 -26.25
N GLY A 219 7.23 0.43 -24.98
CA GLY A 219 6.23 0.01 -23.99
C GLY A 219 4.80 0.26 -24.49
N MET A 220 4.51 1.44 -25.04
CA MET A 220 3.20 1.76 -25.61
C MET A 220 2.84 0.85 -26.80
N VAL A 221 3.79 0.61 -27.71
CA VAL A 221 3.55 -0.29 -28.86
C VAL A 221 3.29 -1.72 -28.37
N VAL A 222 4.09 -2.24 -27.45
CA VAL A 222 3.89 -3.58 -26.88
C VAL A 222 2.53 -3.67 -26.21
N SER A 223 2.17 -2.69 -25.39
CA SER A 223 0.87 -2.62 -24.72
C SER A 223 -0.29 -2.63 -25.74
N LEU A 224 -0.24 -1.79 -26.76
CA LEU A 224 -1.26 -1.74 -27.82
C LEU A 224 -1.37 -3.06 -28.59
N VAL A 225 -0.25 -3.68 -28.92
CA VAL A 225 -0.25 -4.97 -29.63
C VAL A 225 -0.84 -6.06 -28.76
N THR A 226 -0.43 -6.12 -27.49
CA THR A 226 -0.94 -7.10 -26.52
C THR A 226 -2.45 -6.94 -26.30
N ALA A 227 -2.92 -5.70 -26.12
CA ALA A 227 -4.33 -5.40 -26.00
C ALA A 227 -5.12 -5.87 -27.24
N ARG A 228 -4.61 -5.58 -28.44
CA ARG A 228 -5.24 -6.03 -29.72
C ARG A 228 -5.31 -7.54 -29.84
N LEU A 229 -4.23 -8.24 -29.51
CA LEU A 229 -4.16 -9.70 -29.60
C LEU A 229 -5.09 -10.41 -28.59
N ASN A 230 -5.28 -9.81 -27.42
CA ASN A 230 -6.13 -10.36 -26.36
C ASN A 230 -7.59 -9.83 -26.42
N GLY A 231 -7.92 -8.97 -27.37
CA GLY A 231 -9.27 -8.41 -27.52
C GLY A 231 -9.65 -7.37 -26.47
N TYR A 232 -8.68 -6.87 -25.68
CA TYR A 232 -8.94 -5.84 -24.66
C TYR A 232 -8.97 -4.42 -25.28
N PRO A 233 -9.80 -3.51 -24.73
CA PRO A 233 -9.70 -2.10 -25.07
C PRO A 233 -8.34 -1.56 -24.64
N TRP A 234 -7.68 -0.76 -25.49
CA TRP A 234 -6.36 -0.16 -25.21
C TRP A 234 -6.33 0.70 -23.93
N SER A 235 -7.49 1.15 -23.45
CA SER A 235 -7.64 1.95 -22.23
C SER A 235 -7.50 1.14 -20.93
N LEU A 236 -7.38 -0.18 -21.02
CA LEU A 236 -7.25 -1.09 -19.87
C LEU A 236 -5.85 -1.73 -19.75
N VAL A 237 -4.87 -1.24 -20.50
CA VAL A 237 -3.49 -1.75 -20.51
C VAL A 237 -2.51 -0.74 -19.91
#